data_fbf3f9542048789ee3c270dc54695dfa
#
_entry.id   fbf3f9542048789ee3c270dc54695dfa
#
_cell.length_a   1.000
_cell.length_b   1.000
_cell.length_c   1.000
_cell.angle_alpha   90.00
_cell.angle_beta   90.00
_cell.angle_gamma   90.00
#
_symmetry.space_group_name_H-M   'P 1'
#
loop_
_entity.id
_entity.type
_entity.pdbx_description
1 polymer ?
#
loop_
_entity_poly.entity_id
_entity_poly.type
_entity_poly.pdbx_seq_one_letter_code
_entity_poly.pdbx_strand_id
1 'polypeptide(L)'
;MPVLNAQQVMEIIPNRFPIGYIDAVDELEPGKRIVARKNVTINERFFQGHFPGEPVMPGVLIVECLAQAGSISLLMLDELKGKHGYLGGVDKVRFRQKVVPGDVLRLEVEINKLRRNIGTATGTAWVEDKRVCTCEMTFIIGAD
;
A
#
# COMPACT_ATOMS: atom_id res chain seq x y z
N MET A 1 -15.78 -8.57 -7.94
CA MET A 1 -14.84 -8.21 -9.02
C MET A 1 -14.05 -6.98 -8.62
N PRO A 2 -12.72 -7.00 -8.69
CA PRO A 2 -11.95 -5.81 -8.42
C PRO A 2 -12.14 -4.78 -9.54
N VAL A 3 -11.97 -3.50 -9.18
CA VAL A 3 -12.02 -2.42 -10.18
C VAL A 3 -10.72 -2.30 -10.95
N LEU A 4 -9.59 -2.75 -10.37
CA LEU A 4 -8.31 -2.86 -11.07
C LEU A 4 -7.68 -4.22 -10.75
N ASN A 5 -7.21 -4.90 -11.78
CA ASN A 5 -6.45 -6.13 -11.59
C ASN A 5 -4.94 -5.81 -11.46
N ALA A 6 -4.12 -6.83 -11.24
CA ALA A 6 -2.69 -6.63 -10.99
C ALA A 6 -1.98 -5.96 -12.17
N GLN A 7 -2.32 -6.31 -13.40
CA GLN A 7 -1.70 -5.68 -14.57
C GLN A 7 -2.05 -4.20 -14.69
N GLN A 8 -3.31 -3.86 -14.41
CA GLN A 8 -3.75 -2.47 -14.43
C GLN A 8 -3.05 -1.65 -13.35
N VAL A 9 -2.82 -2.25 -12.17
CA VAL A 9 -2.04 -1.61 -11.10
C VAL A 9 -0.63 -1.28 -11.60
N MET A 10 0.00 -2.21 -12.31
CA MET A 10 1.35 -2.01 -12.84
C MET A 10 1.42 -0.88 -13.87
N GLU A 11 0.31 -0.55 -14.51
CA GLU A 11 0.26 0.59 -15.44
C GLU A 11 0.22 1.93 -14.71
N ILE A 12 -0.15 1.93 -13.43
CA ILE A 12 -0.31 3.16 -12.66
C ILE A 12 0.91 3.45 -11.80
N ILE A 13 1.43 2.44 -11.08
CA ILE A 13 2.61 2.60 -10.23
C ILE A 13 3.80 1.84 -10.81
N PRO A 14 5.03 2.36 -10.63
CA PRO A 14 6.23 1.76 -11.24
C PRO A 14 6.80 0.59 -10.45
N ASN A 15 6.27 0.30 -9.27
CA ASN A 15 6.79 -0.76 -8.41
C ASN A 15 6.68 -2.13 -9.10
N ARG A 16 7.75 -2.94 -8.99
CA ARG A 16 7.83 -4.25 -9.64
C ARG A 16 8.43 -5.27 -8.67
N PHE A 17 8.30 -6.55 -9.02
CA PHE A 17 8.92 -7.64 -8.27
C PHE A 17 10.38 -7.27 -7.92
N PRO A 18 10.83 -7.50 -6.69
CA PRO A 18 10.15 -8.22 -5.61
C PRO A 18 9.34 -7.32 -4.67
N ILE A 19 9.09 -6.06 -5.02
CA ILE A 19 8.42 -5.10 -4.14
C ILE A 19 7.12 -4.56 -4.74
N GLY A 20 6.57 -5.19 -5.75
CA GLY A 20 5.25 -4.83 -6.27
C GLY A 20 4.19 -5.56 -5.47
N TYR A 21 3.59 -4.89 -4.47
CA TYR A 21 2.79 -5.57 -3.46
C TYR A 21 1.28 -5.57 -3.70
N ILE A 22 0.77 -4.72 -4.58
CA ILE A 22 -0.68 -4.59 -4.73
C ILE A 22 -1.19 -5.57 -5.77
N ASP A 23 -2.03 -6.50 -5.35
CA ASP A 23 -2.55 -7.56 -6.21
C ASP A 23 -3.86 -7.20 -6.88
N ALA A 24 -4.66 -6.35 -6.25
CA ALA A 24 -5.93 -5.90 -6.82
C ALA A 24 -6.40 -4.64 -6.11
N VAL A 25 -7.26 -3.87 -6.76
CA VAL A 25 -7.95 -2.73 -6.15
C VAL A 25 -9.44 -3.03 -6.18
N ASP A 26 -10.08 -2.98 -5.03
CA ASP A 26 -11.50 -3.32 -4.90
C ASP A 26 -12.41 -2.10 -4.96
N GLU A 27 -11.96 -0.95 -4.43
CA GLU A 27 -12.71 0.32 -4.46
C GLU A 27 -11.73 1.45 -4.72
N LEU A 28 -12.16 2.44 -5.50
CA LEU A 28 -11.29 3.55 -5.87
C LEU A 28 -12.07 4.82 -6.14
N GLU A 29 -11.69 5.87 -5.43
CA GLU A 29 -12.05 7.25 -5.76
C GLU A 29 -10.74 8.01 -5.94
N PRO A 30 -10.31 8.29 -7.19
CA PRO A 30 -9.01 8.92 -7.43
C PRO A 30 -8.82 10.20 -6.62
N GLY A 31 -7.69 10.29 -5.95
CA GLY A 31 -7.34 11.44 -5.11
C GLY A 31 -8.06 11.51 -3.78
N LYS A 32 -8.93 10.55 -3.47
CA LYS A 32 -9.73 10.56 -2.24
C LYS A 32 -9.59 9.31 -1.41
N ARG A 33 -9.81 8.14 -2.00
CA ARG A 33 -9.90 6.91 -1.23
C ARG A 33 -9.57 5.69 -2.10
N ILE A 34 -9.00 4.69 -1.48
CA ILE A 34 -8.74 3.40 -2.14
C ILE A 34 -8.86 2.26 -1.14
N VAL A 35 -9.37 1.13 -1.61
CA VAL A 35 -9.31 -0.15 -0.91
C VAL A 35 -8.65 -1.14 -1.85
N ALA A 36 -7.49 -1.65 -1.44
CA ALA A 36 -6.67 -2.55 -2.23
C ALA A 36 -6.37 -3.83 -1.46
N ARG A 37 -5.84 -4.83 -2.15
CA ARG A 37 -5.49 -6.12 -1.55
C ARG A 37 -4.05 -6.51 -1.83
N LYS A 38 -3.43 -7.13 -0.83
CA LYS A 38 -2.20 -7.88 -1.00
C LYS A 38 -2.40 -9.29 -0.47
N ASN A 39 -2.11 -10.27 -1.30
CA ASN A 39 -2.08 -11.68 -0.88
C ASN A 39 -0.72 -11.95 -0.25
N VAL A 40 -0.70 -12.31 1.03
CA VAL A 40 0.55 -12.62 1.72
C VAL A 40 0.83 -14.10 1.55
N THR A 41 1.78 -14.44 0.69
CA THR A 41 2.09 -15.84 0.38
C THR A 41 3.45 -16.22 0.94
N ILE A 42 3.66 -17.53 1.15
CA ILE A 42 4.95 -18.03 1.63
C ILE A 42 6.07 -17.79 0.59
N ASN A 43 5.71 -17.49 -0.66
CA ASN A 43 6.69 -17.24 -1.73
C ASN A 43 7.30 -15.84 -1.68
N GLU A 44 6.92 -15.01 -0.72
CA GLU A 44 7.53 -13.71 -0.53
C GLU A 44 8.98 -13.89 -0.05
N ARG A 45 9.91 -13.17 -0.68
CA ARG A 45 11.34 -13.30 -0.38
C ARG A 45 11.68 -12.92 1.06
N PHE A 46 10.95 -11.96 1.63
CA PHE A 46 11.26 -11.50 2.97
C PHE A 46 11.04 -12.57 4.04
N PHE A 47 10.24 -13.59 3.78
CA PHE A 47 10.04 -14.66 4.75
C PHE A 47 11.26 -15.57 4.91
N GLN A 48 12.24 -15.51 4.00
CA GLN A 48 13.47 -16.28 4.16
C GLN A 48 14.27 -15.83 5.37
N GLY A 49 14.24 -14.54 5.66
CA GLY A 49 15.01 -13.97 6.75
C GLY A 49 14.21 -13.49 7.95
N HIS A 50 12.91 -13.39 7.82
CA HIS A 50 12.07 -12.77 8.87
C HIS A 50 10.90 -13.67 9.24
N PHE A 51 11.08 -14.72 9.97
CA PHE A 51 12.32 -15.24 10.53
C PHE A 51 12.44 -16.70 10.13
N PRO A 52 13.65 -17.27 10.06
CA PRO A 52 13.79 -18.69 9.74
C PRO A 52 12.95 -19.56 10.68
N GLY A 53 12.07 -20.38 10.11
CA GLY A 53 11.18 -21.24 10.88
C GLY A 53 9.95 -20.56 11.46
N GLU A 54 9.87 -19.24 11.38
CA GLU A 54 8.72 -18.50 11.91
C GLU A 54 8.46 -17.28 11.02
N PRO A 55 7.75 -17.48 9.89
CA PRO A 55 7.54 -16.39 8.93
C PRO A 55 6.52 -15.37 9.45
N VAL A 56 6.96 -14.12 9.53
CA VAL A 56 6.14 -12.99 9.92
C VAL A 56 6.43 -11.84 8.96
N MET A 57 5.41 -11.22 8.42
CA MET A 57 5.61 -10.09 7.52
C MET A 57 6.20 -8.91 8.29
N PRO A 58 7.34 -8.34 7.83
CA PRO A 58 7.88 -7.16 8.49
C PRO A 58 6.87 -6.02 8.52
N GLY A 59 6.69 -5.41 9.69
CA GLY A 59 5.69 -4.33 9.85
C GLY A 59 5.95 -3.17 8.89
N VAL A 60 7.22 -2.82 8.67
CA VAL A 60 7.56 -1.72 7.75
C VAL A 60 7.11 -2.02 6.32
N LEU A 61 6.99 -3.29 5.94
CA LEU A 61 6.51 -3.65 4.61
C LEU A 61 4.98 -3.58 4.52
N ILE A 62 4.26 -3.69 5.63
CA ILE A 62 2.83 -3.40 5.67
C ILE A 62 2.61 -1.91 5.40
N VAL A 63 3.43 -1.05 5.99
CA VAL A 63 3.40 0.39 5.70
C VAL A 63 3.70 0.63 4.22
N GLU A 64 4.67 -0.10 3.65
CA GLU A 64 4.97 0.01 2.22
C GLU A 64 3.76 -0.37 1.36
N CYS A 65 3.02 -1.42 1.75
CA CYS A 65 1.79 -1.79 1.04
C CYS A 65 0.76 -0.66 1.08
N LEU A 66 0.57 -0.03 2.24
CA LEU A 66 -0.34 1.10 2.38
C LEU A 66 0.12 2.28 1.53
N ALA A 67 1.44 2.53 1.47
CA ALA A 67 1.99 3.59 0.65
C ALA A 67 1.75 3.35 -0.83
N GLN A 68 1.92 2.11 -1.30
CA GLN A 68 1.64 1.77 -2.69
C GLN A 68 0.17 1.94 -3.03
N ALA A 69 -0.73 1.52 -2.14
CA ALA A 69 -2.16 1.71 -2.33
C ALA A 69 -2.51 3.20 -2.45
N GLY A 70 -1.99 4.02 -1.54
CA GLY A 70 -2.22 5.47 -1.58
C GLY A 70 -1.68 6.10 -2.86
N SER A 71 -0.50 5.65 -3.30
CA SER A 71 0.10 6.13 -4.55
C SER A 71 -0.77 5.83 -5.76
N ILE A 72 -1.43 4.67 -5.80
CA ILE A 72 -2.35 4.35 -6.90
C ILE A 72 -3.45 5.40 -6.99
N SER A 73 -4.08 5.75 -5.88
CA SER A 73 -5.15 6.75 -5.87
C SER A 73 -4.64 8.10 -6.36
N LEU A 74 -3.49 8.54 -5.89
CA LEU A 74 -2.94 9.85 -6.26
C LEU A 74 -2.50 9.89 -7.73
N LEU A 75 -1.85 8.84 -8.21
CA LEU A 75 -1.31 8.80 -9.57
C LEU A 75 -2.39 8.56 -10.63
N MET A 76 -3.64 8.33 -10.22
CA MET A 76 -4.79 8.31 -11.13
C MET A 76 -5.22 9.71 -11.54
N LEU A 77 -4.81 10.74 -10.79
CA LEU A 77 -5.15 12.13 -11.12
C LEU A 77 -4.33 12.58 -12.33
N ASP A 78 -4.97 13.30 -13.26
CA ASP A 78 -4.34 13.69 -14.52
C ASP A 78 -3.03 14.46 -14.32
N GLU A 79 -3.00 15.37 -13.34
CA GLU A 79 -1.83 16.20 -13.09
C GLU A 79 -0.66 15.43 -12.46
N LEU A 80 -0.91 14.21 -11.95
CA LEU A 80 0.14 13.40 -11.30
C LEU A 80 0.47 12.12 -12.06
N LYS A 81 -0.23 11.83 -13.13
CA LYS A 81 -0.02 10.63 -13.93
C LYS A 81 1.42 10.49 -14.41
N GLY A 82 1.94 9.27 -14.34
CA GLY A 82 3.28 8.96 -14.85
C GLY A 82 4.42 9.39 -13.94
N LYS A 83 4.12 9.99 -12.81
CA LYS A 83 5.13 10.41 -11.84
C LYS A 83 5.37 9.30 -10.82
N HIS A 84 6.38 9.50 -9.98
CA HIS A 84 6.70 8.56 -8.90
C HIS A 84 6.21 9.12 -7.56
N GLY A 85 5.62 8.25 -6.73
CA GLY A 85 5.24 8.61 -5.38
C GLY A 85 6.32 8.18 -4.39
N TYR A 86 6.84 9.15 -3.64
CA TYR A 86 7.81 8.89 -2.58
C TYR A 86 7.16 9.09 -1.24
N LEU A 87 7.49 8.23 -0.29
CA LEU A 87 7.01 8.37 1.07
C LEU A 87 7.91 9.40 1.78
N GLY A 88 7.38 10.60 2.01
CA GLY A 88 8.13 11.69 2.62
C GLY A 88 8.07 11.68 4.15
N GLY A 89 7.11 10.98 4.73
CA GLY A 89 7.01 10.88 6.19
C GLY A 89 5.97 9.85 6.58
N VAL A 90 6.16 9.23 7.74
CA VAL A 90 5.20 8.29 8.32
C VAL A 90 5.09 8.62 9.79
N ASP A 91 3.87 8.82 10.27
CA ASP A 91 3.62 9.19 11.66
C ASP A 91 2.59 8.25 12.27
N LYS A 92 2.59 8.18 13.60
CA LYS A 92 1.59 7.46 14.39
C LYS A 92 1.39 6.03 13.92
N VAL A 93 2.50 5.35 13.63
CA VAL A 93 2.47 3.96 13.18
C VAL A 93 2.20 3.06 14.38
N ARG A 94 1.22 2.15 14.21
CA ARG A 94 0.92 1.14 15.21
C ARG A 94 0.77 -0.21 14.52
N PHE A 95 1.48 -1.20 15.02
CA PHE A 95 1.37 -2.58 14.58
C PHE A 95 0.63 -3.35 15.68
N ARG A 96 -0.55 -3.89 15.34
CA ARG A 96 -1.45 -4.45 16.35
C ARG A 96 -1.46 -5.97 16.38
N GLN A 97 -1.09 -6.60 15.27
CA GLN A 97 -1.05 -8.06 15.15
C GLN A 97 -0.02 -8.48 14.14
N LYS A 98 0.48 -9.69 14.29
CA LYS A 98 1.36 -10.32 13.30
C LYS A 98 0.56 -10.65 12.04
N VAL A 99 1.22 -10.50 10.90
CA VAL A 99 0.70 -10.93 9.60
C VAL A 99 1.58 -12.07 9.13
N VAL A 100 0.95 -13.17 8.75
CA VAL A 100 1.66 -14.41 8.41
C VAL A 100 1.24 -14.90 7.03
N PRO A 101 2.00 -15.84 6.42
CA PRO A 101 1.61 -16.40 5.11
C PRO A 101 0.22 -17.01 5.18
N GLY A 102 -0.58 -16.73 4.16
CA GLY A 102 -1.98 -17.14 4.07
C GLY A 102 -2.95 -16.02 4.38
N ASP A 103 -2.49 -14.95 5.04
CA ASP A 103 -3.34 -13.78 5.28
C ASP A 103 -3.55 -12.99 3.99
N VAL A 104 -4.70 -12.33 3.90
CA VAL A 104 -4.96 -11.36 2.85
C VAL A 104 -5.08 -9.99 3.52
N LEU A 105 -4.21 -9.07 3.14
CA LEU A 105 -4.27 -7.70 3.65
C LEU A 105 -5.27 -6.89 2.84
N ARG A 106 -6.26 -6.32 3.53
CA ARG A 106 -7.10 -5.28 2.97
C ARG A 106 -6.50 -3.94 3.36
N LEU A 107 -6.20 -3.14 2.38
CA LEU A 107 -5.44 -1.90 2.54
C LEU A 107 -6.35 -0.72 2.24
N GLU A 108 -6.71 0.02 3.26
CA GLU A 108 -7.59 1.19 3.12
C GLU A 108 -6.78 2.45 3.31
N VAL A 109 -6.83 3.35 2.34
CA VAL A 109 -6.14 4.63 2.43
C VAL A 109 -7.10 5.74 2.08
N GLU A 110 -7.19 6.74 2.95
CA GLU A 110 -7.94 7.97 2.71
C GLU A 110 -6.96 9.11 2.54
N ILE A 111 -7.10 9.84 1.43
CA ILE A 111 -6.28 11.02 1.18
C ILE A 111 -6.92 12.17 1.94
N ASN A 112 -6.17 12.78 2.87
CA ASN A 112 -6.68 13.84 3.73
C ASN A 112 -6.52 15.21 3.08
N LYS A 113 -5.34 15.47 2.51
CA LYS A 113 -5.03 16.74 1.85
C LYS A 113 -4.13 16.47 0.66
N LEU A 114 -4.33 17.24 -0.39
CA LEU A 114 -3.42 17.24 -1.55
C LEU A 114 -3.21 18.70 -1.96
N ARG A 115 -1.96 19.15 -1.87
CA ARG A 115 -1.55 20.49 -2.32
C ARG A 115 -0.38 20.33 -3.26
N ARG A 116 -0.63 20.66 -4.54
CA ARG A 116 0.39 20.50 -5.58
C ARG A 116 0.84 19.04 -5.64
N ASN A 117 2.09 18.76 -5.26
CA ASN A 117 2.67 17.42 -5.31
C ASN A 117 2.88 16.80 -3.92
N ILE A 118 2.27 17.36 -2.88
CA ILE A 118 2.37 16.81 -1.52
C ILE A 118 0.98 16.39 -1.06
N GLY A 119 0.85 15.12 -0.69
CA GLY A 119 -0.41 14.55 -0.19
C GLY A 119 -0.23 13.94 1.18
N THR A 120 -1.23 14.10 2.05
CA THR A 120 -1.27 13.41 3.33
C THR A 120 -2.43 12.42 3.34
N ALA A 121 -2.24 11.32 4.03
CA ALA A 121 -3.22 10.23 4.04
C ALA A 121 -3.21 9.48 5.35
N THR A 122 -4.32 8.80 5.62
CA THR A 122 -4.45 7.86 6.74
C THR A 122 -4.61 6.47 6.16
N GLY A 123 -3.77 5.54 6.62
CA GLY A 123 -3.79 4.15 6.14
C GLY A 123 -4.16 3.18 7.25
N THR A 124 -4.96 2.18 6.91
CA THR A 124 -5.32 1.09 7.81
C THR A 124 -5.24 -0.23 7.06
N ALA A 125 -4.49 -1.18 7.59
CA ALA A 125 -4.42 -2.52 7.04
C ALA A 125 -5.22 -3.48 7.92
N TRP A 126 -5.98 -4.36 7.27
CA TRP A 126 -6.87 -5.31 7.92
C TRP A 126 -6.55 -6.73 7.47
N VAL A 127 -6.67 -7.67 8.39
CA VAL A 127 -6.79 -9.09 8.07
C VAL A 127 -8.17 -9.50 8.59
N GLU A 128 -9.08 -9.84 7.68
CA GLU A 128 -10.49 -10.08 8.01
C GLU A 128 -11.06 -8.85 8.73
N ASP A 129 -11.58 -9.01 9.95
CA ASP A 129 -12.19 -7.90 10.69
C ASP A 129 -11.22 -7.25 11.70
N LYS A 130 -9.92 -7.61 11.67
CA LYS A 130 -8.94 -7.12 12.65
C LYS A 130 -7.97 -6.14 12.02
N ARG A 131 -7.83 -4.98 12.64
CA ARG A 131 -6.82 -4.01 12.23
C ARG A 131 -5.45 -4.53 12.62
N VAL A 132 -4.55 -4.64 11.66
CA VAL A 132 -3.18 -5.09 11.93
C VAL A 132 -2.18 -3.94 11.94
N CYS A 133 -2.48 -2.86 11.22
CA CYS A 133 -1.58 -1.70 11.17
C CYS A 133 -2.39 -0.43 10.88
N THR A 134 -2.02 0.67 11.53
CA THR A 134 -2.56 2.00 11.24
C THR A 134 -1.41 2.98 11.17
N CYS A 135 -1.52 3.99 10.30
CA CYS A 135 -0.49 5.03 10.18
C CYS A 135 -1.01 6.27 9.48
N GLU A 136 -0.25 7.36 9.60
CA GLU A 136 -0.43 8.55 8.77
C GLU A 136 0.79 8.68 7.86
N MET A 137 0.56 9.06 6.60
CA MET A 137 1.61 9.11 5.60
C MET A 137 1.61 10.46 4.90
N THR A 138 2.81 10.89 4.51
CA THR A 138 3.00 12.06 3.65
C THR A 138 3.66 11.58 2.36
N PHE A 139 3.01 11.85 1.23
CA PHE A 139 3.52 11.50 -0.09
C PHE A 139 4.11 12.74 -0.77
N ILE A 140 5.22 12.54 -1.43
CA ILE A 140 5.81 13.55 -2.31
C ILE A 140 5.83 12.96 -3.71
N ILE A 141 5.11 13.60 -4.65
CA ILE A 141 4.99 13.09 -6.01
C ILE A 141 6.02 13.83 -6.87
N GLY A 142 6.94 13.08 -7.45
CA GLY A 142 8.03 13.62 -8.25
C GLY A 142 7.97 13.18 -9.69
N ALA A 143 8.57 13.97 -10.57
CA ALA A 143 8.51 13.75 -12.01
C ALA A 143 9.75 13.09 -12.58
N ASP A 144 10.78 12.94 -11.84
CA ASP A 144 12.08 12.45 -12.35
C ASP A 144 12.21 10.93 -12.33
#